data_794f4a81b3d75d9fef8eeede5972002b
#
_entry.id   794f4a81b3d75d9fef8eeede5972002b
#
_cell.length_a   1.000
_cell.length_b   1.000
_cell.length_c   1.000
_cell.angle_alpha   90.00
_cell.angle_beta   90.00
_cell.angle_gamma   90.00
#
_symmetry.space_group_name_H-M   'P 1'
#
loop_
_entity.id
_entity.type
_entity.pdbx_description
1 polymer ?
#
loop_
_entity_poly.entity_id
_entity_poly.type
_entity_poly.pdbx_seq_one_letter_code
_entity_poly.pdbx_strand_id
1 'polypeptide(L)'
;GGKEEWVRIECDNSFAGVMIDRFGKDVSMIRLDDKRFVVNVEVAVSRQFLAWIIGLGDGVTLAGPDNVVEMMNAEIDRLIKQYKK
;
A
#
# COMPACT_ATOMS: atom_id res chain seq x y z
N GLY A 1 -7.31 -10.14 12.26
CA GLY A 1 -7.03 -8.99 11.46
C GLY A 1 -5.98 -8.11 12.04
N GLY A 2 -5.62 -7.10 11.33
CA GLY A 2 -4.63 -6.14 11.75
C GLY A 2 -5.27 -4.97 12.50
N LYS A 3 -4.42 -4.20 13.15
CA LYS A 3 -4.81 -2.95 13.77
C LYS A 3 -5.09 -1.92 12.69
N GLU A 4 -6.12 -1.11 12.87
CA GLU A 4 -6.42 -0.02 11.94
C GLU A 4 -5.45 1.13 12.11
N GLU A 5 -4.90 1.59 10.99
CA GLU A 5 -3.96 2.70 10.95
C GLU A 5 -4.16 3.52 9.69
N TRP A 6 -3.86 4.80 9.77
CA TRP A 6 -3.78 5.65 8.59
C TRP A 6 -2.49 5.35 7.85
N VAL A 7 -2.61 5.00 6.57
CA VAL A 7 -1.46 4.67 5.73
C VAL A 7 -1.36 5.63 4.56
N ARG A 8 -0.15 5.78 4.05
CA ARG A 8 0.16 6.58 2.88
C ARG A 8 0.61 5.64 1.77
N ILE A 9 -0.11 5.68 0.65
CA ILE A 9 0.17 4.83 -0.51
C ILE A 9 0.50 5.73 -1.70
N GLU A 10 1.70 5.59 -2.26
CA GLU A 10 2.11 6.32 -3.46
C GLU A 10 1.82 5.47 -4.69
N CYS A 11 1.13 6.06 -5.65
CA CYS A 11 0.61 5.34 -6.81
C CYS A 11 0.92 6.04 -8.11
N ASP A 12 1.25 5.27 -9.15
CA ASP A 12 1.20 5.79 -10.51
C ASP A 12 -0.26 6.15 -10.86
N ASN A 13 -0.44 7.17 -11.69
CA ASN A 13 -1.77 7.66 -12.06
C ASN A 13 -2.66 6.57 -12.66
N SER A 14 -2.07 5.57 -13.30
CA SER A 14 -2.81 4.44 -13.87
C SER A 14 -3.57 3.61 -12.82
N PHE A 15 -3.23 3.75 -11.54
CA PHE A 15 -3.89 3.03 -10.45
C PHE A 15 -5.04 3.80 -9.79
N ALA A 16 -5.42 4.96 -10.32
CA ALA A 16 -6.51 5.75 -9.74
C ALA A 16 -7.82 4.95 -9.63
N GLY A 17 -8.18 4.23 -10.68
CA GLY A 17 -9.38 3.38 -10.68
C GLY A 17 -9.30 2.27 -9.66
N VAL A 18 -8.14 1.64 -9.52
CA VAL A 18 -7.92 0.56 -8.54
C VAL A 18 -8.14 1.09 -7.11
N MET A 19 -7.61 2.27 -6.81
CA MET A 19 -7.76 2.88 -5.48
C MET A 19 -9.20 3.27 -5.19
N ILE A 20 -9.91 3.82 -6.17
CA ILE A 20 -11.33 4.17 -6.05
C ILE A 20 -12.17 2.92 -5.84
N ASP A 21 -11.90 1.86 -6.59
CA ASP A 21 -12.63 0.59 -6.46
C ASP A 21 -12.43 -0.04 -5.07
N ARG A 22 -11.22 0.06 -4.54
CA ARG A 22 -10.89 -0.55 -3.24
C ARG A 22 -11.41 0.27 -2.07
N PHE A 23 -11.25 1.58 -2.12
CA PHE A 23 -11.47 2.47 -0.97
C PHE A 23 -12.67 3.40 -1.11
N GLY A 24 -13.30 3.42 -2.27
CA GLY A 24 -14.44 4.28 -2.54
C GLY A 24 -14.05 5.58 -3.24
N LYS A 25 -15.03 6.19 -3.87
CA LYS A 25 -14.81 7.40 -4.69
C LYS A 25 -14.39 8.62 -3.87
N ASP A 26 -14.63 8.60 -2.56
CA ASP A 26 -14.31 9.72 -1.67
C ASP A 26 -12.94 9.56 -1.00
N VAL A 27 -12.18 8.54 -1.35
CA VAL A 27 -10.83 8.34 -0.81
C VAL A 27 -9.96 9.56 -1.11
N SER A 28 -9.14 9.96 -0.14
CA SER A 28 -8.22 11.08 -0.31
C SER A 28 -7.15 10.72 -1.34
N MET A 29 -7.13 11.45 -2.44
CA MET A 29 -6.14 11.29 -3.52
C MET A 29 -5.52 12.65 -3.78
N ILE A 30 -4.23 12.80 -3.50
CA ILE A 30 -3.51 14.06 -3.60
C ILE A 30 -2.42 13.91 -4.65
N ARG A 31 -2.37 14.83 -5.61
CA ARG A 31 -1.33 14.83 -6.64
C ARG A 31 0.05 14.96 -5.99
N LEU A 32 0.97 14.08 -6.37
CA LEU A 32 2.36 14.13 -5.95
C LEU A 32 3.23 14.80 -7.00
N ASP A 33 3.06 14.41 -8.25
CA ASP A 33 3.70 15.01 -9.42
C ASP A 33 2.85 14.71 -10.66
N ASP A 34 3.39 14.96 -11.85
CA ASP A 34 2.64 14.76 -13.11
C ASP A 34 2.21 13.31 -13.34
N LYS A 35 2.91 12.35 -12.74
CA LYS A 35 2.71 10.91 -13.01
C LYS A 35 2.17 10.14 -11.82
N ARG A 36 2.17 10.71 -10.62
CA ARG A 36 1.86 10.00 -9.38
C ARG A 36 0.93 10.79 -8.47
N PHE A 37 0.20 10.05 -7.66
CA PHE A 37 -0.63 10.59 -6.58
C PHE A 37 -0.43 9.80 -5.30
N VAL A 38 -0.92 10.36 -4.20
CA VAL A 38 -0.85 9.75 -2.88
C VAL A 38 -2.26 9.51 -2.36
N VAL A 39 -2.49 8.30 -1.85
CA VAL A 39 -3.71 7.95 -1.12
C VAL A 39 -3.40 7.96 0.37
N ASN A 40 -4.24 8.65 1.15
CA ASN A 40 -4.23 8.57 2.60
C ASN A 40 -5.53 7.90 3.04
N VAL A 41 -5.44 6.75 3.69
CA VAL A 41 -6.61 5.95 4.03
C VAL A 41 -6.37 5.15 5.30
N GLU A 42 -7.43 4.97 6.09
CA GLU A 42 -7.38 4.13 7.28
C GLU A 42 -7.70 2.70 6.89
N VAL A 43 -6.82 1.76 7.25
CA VAL A 43 -6.96 0.35 6.91
C VAL A 43 -6.55 -0.54 8.07
N ALA A 44 -7.10 -1.75 8.11
CA ALA A 44 -6.57 -2.81 8.95
C ALA A 44 -5.31 -3.35 8.28
N VAL A 45 -4.15 -3.13 8.90
CA VAL A 45 -2.87 -3.55 8.34
C VAL A 45 -2.67 -5.02 8.68
N SER A 46 -3.12 -5.88 7.78
CA SER A 46 -3.02 -7.33 7.88
C SER A 46 -2.08 -7.86 6.81
N ARG A 47 -1.74 -9.15 6.89
CA ARG A 47 -0.95 -9.79 5.83
C ARG A 47 -1.67 -9.71 4.50
N GLN A 48 -3.01 -9.82 4.49
CA GLN A 48 -3.80 -9.72 3.26
C GLN A 48 -3.67 -8.33 2.64
N PHE A 49 -3.68 -7.27 3.45
CA PHE A 49 -3.47 -5.92 2.96
C PHE A 49 -2.08 -5.77 2.34
N LEU A 50 -1.05 -6.23 3.05
CA LEU A 50 0.33 -6.17 2.54
C LEU A 50 0.48 -6.95 1.24
N ALA A 51 -0.13 -8.13 1.17
CA ALA A 51 -0.11 -8.96 -0.04
C ALA A 51 -0.83 -8.27 -1.21
N TRP A 52 -1.93 -7.56 -0.92
CA TRP A 52 -2.64 -6.80 -1.95
C TRP A 52 -1.76 -5.70 -2.55
N ILE A 53 -1.06 -4.95 -1.70
CA ILE A 53 -0.09 -3.93 -2.14
C ILE A 53 1.00 -4.57 -3.01
N ILE A 54 1.60 -5.66 -2.53
CA ILE A 54 2.66 -6.38 -3.28
C ILE A 54 2.15 -6.80 -4.65
N GLY A 55 0.92 -7.31 -4.71
CA GLY A 55 0.31 -7.81 -5.94
C GLY A 55 0.07 -6.74 -7.00
N LEU A 56 0.05 -5.46 -6.63
CA LEU A 56 -0.13 -4.37 -7.57
C LEU A 56 1.16 -4.01 -8.33
N GLY A 57 2.30 -4.51 -7.87
CA GLY A 57 3.57 -4.35 -8.59
C GLY A 57 4.26 -3.02 -8.32
N ASP A 58 5.09 -2.61 -9.26
CA ASP A 58 6.01 -1.47 -9.09
C ASP A 58 5.31 -0.12 -9.02
N GLY A 59 4.11 -0.03 -9.54
CA GLY A 59 3.37 1.24 -9.62
C GLY A 59 2.71 1.69 -8.33
N VAL A 60 2.77 0.89 -7.26
CA VAL A 60 2.14 1.19 -5.97
C VAL A 60 3.11 0.86 -4.86
N THR A 61 3.37 1.85 -3.99
CA THR A 61 4.32 1.70 -2.87
C THR A 61 3.67 2.15 -1.58
N LEU A 62 3.72 1.30 -0.57
CA LEU A 62 3.31 1.65 0.79
C LEU A 62 4.41 2.51 1.40
N ALA A 63 4.15 3.82 1.54
CA ALA A 63 5.18 4.81 1.82
C ALA A 63 5.20 5.31 3.26
N GLY A 64 4.19 4.98 4.04
CA GLY A 64 4.12 5.43 5.43
C GLY A 64 2.90 4.93 6.16
N PRO A 65 2.86 5.09 7.47
CA PRO A 65 3.94 5.60 8.34
C PRO A 65 5.08 4.58 8.51
N ASP A 66 6.13 4.97 9.20
CA ASP A 66 7.34 4.15 9.34
C ASP A 66 7.04 2.76 9.91
N ASN A 67 6.19 2.67 10.93
CA ASN A 67 5.85 1.37 11.53
C ASN A 67 5.16 0.42 10.53
N VAL A 68 4.36 0.96 9.63
CA VAL A 68 3.69 0.16 8.60
C VAL A 68 4.67 -0.26 7.51
N VAL A 69 5.59 0.63 7.13
CA VAL A 69 6.69 0.29 6.20
C VAL A 69 7.55 -0.83 6.79
N GLU A 70 7.82 -0.79 8.10
CA GLU A 70 8.55 -1.86 8.79
C GLU A 70 7.79 -3.19 8.74
N MET A 71 6.46 -3.16 8.86
CA MET A 71 5.64 -4.37 8.71
C MET A 71 5.77 -4.96 7.30
N MET A 72 5.79 -4.10 6.28
CA MET A 72 6.01 -4.54 4.90
C MET A 72 7.40 -5.17 4.76
N ASN A 73 8.43 -4.54 5.30
CA ASN A 73 9.79 -5.07 5.24
C ASN A 73 9.90 -6.43 5.94
N ALA A 74 9.22 -6.61 7.07
CA ALA A 74 9.18 -7.89 7.77
C ALA A 74 8.49 -8.97 6.91
N GLU A 75 7.43 -8.61 6.19
CA GLU A 75 6.75 -9.53 5.28
C GLU A 75 7.65 -9.94 4.11
N ILE A 76 8.40 -8.98 3.55
CA ILE A 76 9.38 -9.24 2.49
C ILE A 76 10.45 -10.21 3.00
N ASP A 77 10.99 -9.98 4.19
CA ASP A 77 12.00 -10.83 4.80
C ASP A 77 11.47 -12.25 5.03
N ARG A 78 10.21 -12.36 5.45
CA ARG A 78 9.55 -13.67 5.61
C ARG A 78 9.47 -14.40 4.27
N LEU A 79 9.10 -13.69 3.20
CA LEU A 79 9.01 -14.25 1.85
C LEU A 79 10.38 -14.72 1.35
N ILE A 80 11.42 -13.91 1.60
CA ILE A 80 12.78 -14.27 1.21
C ILE A 80 13.20 -15.56 1.91
N LYS A 81 12.96 -15.68 3.21
CA LYS A 81 13.28 -16.89 3.98
C LYS A 81 12.52 -18.12 3.49
N GLN A 82 11.28 -17.91 3.02
CA GLN A 82 10.45 -19.00 2.52
C GLN A 82 10.89 -19.49 1.13
N TYR A 83 11.29 -18.58 0.24
CA TYR A 83 11.50 -18.90 -1.17
C TYR A 83 12.97 -18.85 -1.63
N LYS A 84 13.84 -18.20 -0.88
CA LYS A 84 15.27 -18.07 -1.22
C LYS A 84 16.15 -18.92 -0.30
N LYS A 85 15.78 -20.18 -0.16
CA LYS A 85 16.55 -21.11 0.66
C LYS A 85 17.84 -21.55 -0.03
#